data_2d727a60212cb595fd7e3e37ee0de09b
#
_entry.id   2d727a60212cb595fd7e3e37ee0de09b
#
_cell.length_a   1.000
_cell.length_b   1.000
_cell.length_c   1.000
_cell.angle_alpha   90.00
_cell.angle_beta   90.00
_cell.angle_gamma   90.00
#
_symmetry.space_group_name_H-M   'P 1'
#
loop_
_entity.id
_entity.type
_entity.pdbx_description
1 polymer ?
#
loop_
_entity_poly.entity_id
_entity_poly.type
_entity_poly.pdbx_seq_one_letter_code
_entity_poly.pdbx_strand_id
1 'polypeptide(L)'
;MKTLRIVGALFWLGCGWCAGDAACRNARRHLEALEETLLLLQRVRQEIDYRHTDLTLLFRRLEREGAVRGESFQALCPPPGLTRPERDCYTECFSGIGRAEAGQECQRLTFYQERFRVFLRQAEERRCLLYTSPSPRDPKTSR
;
A
#
# COMPACT_ATOMS: atom_id res chain seq x y z
N MET A 1 44.17 15.64 16.03
CA MET A 1 43.51 16.19 14.84
C MET A 1 43.08 15.13 13.86
N LYS A 2 43.89 14.11 13.60
CA LYS A 2 43.49 13.00 12.73
C LYS A 2 42.32 12.19 13.28
N THR A 3 42.26 12.02 14.59
CA THR A 3 41.17 11.31 15.27
C THR A 3 39.82 12.01 15.11
N LEU A 4 39.78 13.30 15.16
CA LEU A 4 38.55 14.10 14.94
C LEU A 4 38.00 13.96 13.50
N ARG A 5 38.90 13.91 12.53
CA ARG A 5 38.52 13.70 11.14
C ARG A 5 37.96 12.29 10.90
N ILE A 6 38.55 11.28 11.49
CA ILE A 6 38.12 9.91 11.40
C ILE A 6 36.76 9.75 12.08
N VAL A 7 36.56 10.32 13.24
CA VAL A 7 35.26 10.29 13.96
C VAL A 7 34.17 11.00 13.16
N GLY A 8 34.48 12.17 12.59
CA GLY A 8 33.56 12.90 11.74
C GLY A 8 33.17 12.12 10.51
N ALA A 9 34.12 11.48 9.83
CA ALA A 9 33.87 10.66 8.67
C ALA A 9 32.99 9.45 9.00
N LEU A 10 33.27 8.76 10.11
CA LEU A 10 32.46 7.63 10.58
C LEU A 10 31.04 8.07 10.94
N PHE A 11 30.90 9.22 11.57
CA PHE A 11 29.59 9.77 11.89
C PHE A 11 28.79 10.07 10.64
N TRP A 12 29.40 10.67 9.62
CA TRP A 12 28.79 10.94 8.34
C TRP A 12 28.33 9.67 7.64
N LEU A 13 29.17 8.65 7.61
CA LEU A 13 28.83 7.35 7.04
C LEU A 13 27.66 6.69 7.79
N GLY A 14 27.67 6.77 9.12
CA GLY A 14 26.60 6.24 9.95
C GLY A 14 25.26 6.93 9.69
N CYS A 15 25.25 8.26 9.59
CA CYS A 15 24.06 9.03 9.28
C CYS A 15 23.52 8.71 7.89
N GLY A 16 24.40 8.62 6.90
CA GLY A 16 24.02 8.24 5.53
C GLY A 16 23.41 6.85 5.46
N TRP A 17 24.00 5.90 6.18
CA TRP A 17 23.49 4.54 6.25
C TRP A 17 22.08 4.50 6.89
N CYS A 18 21.90 5.17 8.03
CA CYS A 18 20.61 5.22 8.73
C CYS A 18 19.53 5.86 7.86
N ALA A 19 19.82 6.94 7.16
CA ALA A 19 18.89 7.61 6.27
C ALA A 19 18.47 6.70 5.11
N GLY A 20 19.43 6.00 4.49
CA GLY A 20 19.16 5.04 3.42
C GLY A 20 18.31 3.86 3.89
N ASP A 21 18.61 3.32 5.06
CA ASP A 21 17.86 2.22 5.65
C ASP A 21 16.41 2.64 5.99
N ALA A 22 16.22 3.83 6.54
CA ALA A 22 14.89 4.37 6.82
C ALA A 22 14.06 4.54 5.54
N ALA A 23 14.67 5.05 4.46
CA ALA A 23 13.99 5.19 3.17
C ALA A 23 13.58 3.83 2.62
N CYS A 24 14.43 2.82 2.71
CA CYS A 24 14.11 1.45 2.28
C CYS A 24 12.97 0.84 3.10
N ARG A 25 12.98 1.05 4.41
CA ARG A 25 11.89 0.57 5.28
C ARG A 25 10.55 1.23 4.94
N ASN A 26 10.56 2.54 4.70
CA ASN A 26 9.35 3.28 4.33
C ASN A 26 8.81 2.80 2.98
N ALA A 27 9.68 2.58 2.01
CA ALA A 27 9.28 2.04 0.71
C ALA A 27 8.67 0.64 0.84
N ARG A 28 9.26 -0.21 1.70
CA ARG A 28 8.74 -1.55 1.97
C ARG A 28 7.37 -1.50 2.62
N ARG A 29 7.19 -0.65 3.64
CA ARG A 29 5.89 -0.48 4.31
C ARG A 29 4.82 0.00 3.35
N HIS A 30 5.18 0.91 2.45
CA HIS A 30 4.29 1.41 1.43
C HIS A 30 3.81 0.30 0.51
N LEU A 31 4.73 -0.52 0.01
CA LEU A 31 4.40 -1.67 -0.84
C LEU A 31 3.52 -2.69 -0.11
N GLU A 32 3.88 -3.03 1.12
CA GLU A 32 3.11 -3.97 1.94
C GLU A 32 1.68 -3.46 2.17
N ALA A 33 1.52 -2.18 2.46
CA ALA A 33 0.20 -1.57 2.66
C ALA A 33 -0.65 -1.65 1.39
N LEU A 34 -0.06 -1.39 0.23
CA LEU A 34 -0.75 -1.50 -1.06
C LEU A 34 -1.14 -2.94 -1.38
N GLU A 35 -0.24 -3.89 -1.14
CA GLU A 35 -0.51 -5.32 -1.35
C GLU A 35 -1.63 -5.81 -0.43
N GLU A 36 -1.60 -5.44 0.85
CA GLU A 36 -2.64 -5.78 1.81
C GLU A 36 -4.00 -5.22 1.39
N THR A 37 -4.01 -3.98 0.91
CA THR A 37 -5.24 -3.33 0.42
C THR A 37 -5.81 -4.06 -0.79
N LEU A 38 -4.95 -4.46 -1.73
CA LEU A 38 -5.38 -5.24 -2.90
C LEU A 38 -5.97 -6.59 -2.51
N LEU A 39 -5.31 -7.30 -1.59
CA LEU A 39 -5.81 -8.58 -1.10
C LEU A 39 -7.15 -8.43 -0.39
N LEU A 40 -7.29 -7.38 0.41
CA LEU A 40 -8.55 -7.07 1.07
C LEU A 40 -9.68 -6.81 0.07
N LEU A 41 -9.42 -6.00 -0.95
CA LEU A 41 -10.39 -5.71 -2.00
C LEU A 41 -10.80 -6.96 -2.76
N GLN A 42 -9.85 -7.81 -3.11
CA GLN A 42 -10.12 -9.08 -3.77
C GLN A 42 -11.01 -9.98 -2.90
N ARG A 43 -10.68 -10.07 -1.62
CA ARG A 43 -11.41 -10.90 -0.68
C ARG A 43 -12.84 -10.42 -0.47
N VAL A 44 -13.02 -9.13 -0.27
CA VAL A 44 -14.35 -8.53 -0.12
C VAL A 44 -15.17 -8.74 -1.39
N ARG A 45 -14.58 -8.53 -2.54
CA ARG A 45 -15.24 -8.75 -3.82
C ARG A 45 -15.69 -10.20 -4.00
N GLN A 46 -14.83 -11.16 -3.69
CA GLN A 46 -15.16 -12.58 -3.78
C GLN A 46 -16.31 -12.95 -2.86
N GLU A 47 -16.30 -12.46 -1.63
CA GLU A 47 -17.37 -12.74 -0.66
C GLU A 47 -18.70 -12.15 -1.11
N ILE A 48 -18.73 -10.97 -1.69
CA ILE A 48 -19.94 -10.36 -2.22
C ILE A 48 -20.44 -11.11 -3.44
N ASP A 49 -19.53 -11.48 -4.35
CA ASP A 49 -19.89 -12.12 -5.61
C ASP A 49 -20.37 -13.57 -5.41
N TYR A 50 -19.63 -14.37 -4.63
CA TYR A 50 -19.90 -15.81 -4.52
C TYR A 50 -20.85 -16.17 -3.40
N ARG A 51 -20.74 -15.51 -2.26
CA ARG A 51 -21.47 -15.91 -1.05
C ARG A 51 -22.63 -15.02 -0.69
N HIS A 52 -22.73 -13.85 -1.28
CA HIS A 52 -23.72 -12.83 -0.88
C HIS A 52 -23.76 -12.64 0.65
N THR A 53 -22.59 -12.77 1.29
CA THR A 53 -22.47 -12.71 2.73
C THR A 53 -22.90 -11.34 3.24
N ASP A 54 -23.59 -11.31 4.37
CA ASP A 54 -23.91 -10.06 5.04
C ASP A 54 -22.60 -9.31 5.37
N LEU A 55 -22.55 -8.05 4.97
CA LEU A 55 -21.36 -7.20 5.16
C LEU A 55 -20.96 -7.09 6.63
N THR A 56 -21.94 -7.09 7.54
CA THR A 56 -21.66 -7.03 8.97
C THR A 56 -20.92 -8.28 9.46
N LEU A 57 -21.33 -9.45 9.00
CA LEU A 57 -20.66 -10.71 9.34
C LEU A 57 -19.28 -10.79 8.71
N LEU A 58 -19.15 -10.35 7.47
CA LEU A 58 -17.88 -10.30 6.77
C LEU A 58 -16.91 -9.36 7.50
N PHE A 59 -17.37 -8.19 7.90
CA PHE A 59 -16.57 -7.23 8.63
C PHE A 59 -16.04 -7.81 9.94
N ARG A 60 -16.89 -8.47 10.71
CA ARG A 60 -16.49 -9.11 11.97
C ARG A 60 -15.45 -10.19 11.76
N ARG A 61 -15.60 -10.97 10.70
CA ARG A 61 -14.62 -12.01 10.35
C ARG A 61 -13.27 -11.40 10.01
N LEU A 62 -13.25 -10.37 9.18
CA LEU A 62 -12.02 -9.67 8.79
C LEU A 62 -11.37 -8.98 9.98
N GLU A 63 -12.17 -8.43 10.88
CA GLU A 63 -11.67 -7.80 12.09
C GLU A 63 -10.99 -8.81 13.01
N ARG A 64 -11.57 -10.00 13.18
CA ARG A 64 -10.96 -11.09 13.96
C ARG A 64 -9.62 -11.53 13.37
N GLU A 65 -9.51 -11.55 12.07
CA GLU A 65 -8.28 -11.91 11.37
C GLU A 65 -7.24 -10.77 11.37
N GLY A 66 -7.61 -9.59 11.83
CA GLY A 66 -6.73 -8.44 11.83
C GLY A 66 -6.55 -7.79 10.46
N ALA A 67 -7.38 -8.17 9.47
CA ALA A 67 -7.28 -7.63 8.13
C ALA A 67 -7.83 -6.20 8.02
N VAL A 68 -8.75 -5.82 8.90
CA VAL A 68 -9.35 -4.48 8.93
C VAL A 68 -9.38 -3.93 10.35
N ARG A 69 -9.37 -2.62 10.45
CA ARG A 69 -9.49 -1.90 11.72
C ARG A 69 -10.51 -0.78 11.55
N GLY A 70 -11.42 -0.68 12.48
CA GLY A 70 -12.44 0.37 12.48
C GLY A 70 -13.75 -0.14 13.06
N GLU A 71 -14.77 0.69 13.04
CA GLU A 71 -16.08 0.34 13.58
C GLU A 71 -16.96 -0.36 12.55
N SER A 72 -16.77 -0.05 11.27
CA SER A 72 -17.54 -0.62 10.16
C SER A 72 -16.77 -0.46 8.87
N PHE A 73 -17.26 -1.06 7.78
CA PHE A 73 -16.65 -0.88 6.46
C PHE A 73 -16.62 0.59 6.03
N GLN A 74 -17.66 1.35 6.39
CA GLN A 74 -17.75 2.77 6.05
C GLN A 74 -16.79 3.63 6.86
N ALA A 75 -16.28 3.13 7.97
CA ALA A 75 -15.39 3.84 8.89
C ALA A 75 -14.08 3.09 9.12
N LEU A 76 -13.57 2.42 8.07
CA LEU A 76 -12.29 1.71 8.16
C LEU A 76 -11.12 2.67 8.26
N CYS A 77 -10.17 2.32 9.12
CA CYS A 77 -8.90 3.01 9.20
C CYS A 77 -7.98 2.48 8.10
N PRO A 78 -7.42 3.33 7.24
CA PRO A 78 -6.46 2.88 6.24
C PRO A 78 -5.19 2.36 6.90
N PRO A 79 -4.53 1.35 6.30
CA PRO A 79 -3.29 0.83 6.86
C PRO A 79 -2.20 1.90 6.87
N PRO A 80 -1.29 1.85 7.85
CA PRO A 80 -0.16 2.76 7.87
C PRO A 80 0.75 2.49 6.67
N GLY A 81 1.34 3.53 6.12
CA GLY A 81 2.23 3.43 4.97
C GLY A 81 1.63 3.89 3.67
N LEU A 82 0.33 4.07 3.58
CA LEU A 82 -0.31 4.63 2.39
C LEU A 82 -0.04 6.14 2.28
N THR A 83 0.15 6.62 1.06
CA THR A 83 0.23 8.04 0.79
C THR A 83 -1.15 8.68 0.92
N ARG A 84 -1.20 10.01 0.97
CA ARG A 84 -2.46 10.74 1.11
C ARG A 84 -3.46 10.42 -0.01
N PRO A 85 -3.10 10.43 -1.29
CA PRO A 85 -4.03 10.04 -2.35
C PRO A 85 -4.53 8.61 -2.22
N GLU A 86 -3.67 7.69 -1.77
CA GLU A 86 -4.03 6.28 -1.58
C GLU A 86 -4.99 6.12 -0.40
N ARG A 87 -4.76 6.83 0.70
CA ARG A 87 -5.68 6.83 1.84
C ARG A 87 -7.04 7.38 1.48
N ASP A 88 -7.08 8.46 0.72
CA ASP A 88 -8.32 9.06 0.25
C ASP A 88 -9.09 8.08 -0.63
N CYS A 89 -8.40 7.40 -1.54
CA CYS A 89 -8.98 6.37 -2.39
C CYS A 89 -9.53 5.19 -1.57
N TYR A 90 -8.79 4.75 -0.57
CA TYR A 90 -9.22 3.69 0.36
C TYR A 90 -10.49 4.09 1.11
N THR A 91 -10.50 5.26 1.69
CA THR A 91 -11.65 5.78 2.43
C THR A 91 -12.87 5.93 1.53
N GLU A 92 -12.70 6.48 0.33
CA GLU A 92 -13.75 6.62 -0.66
C GLU A 92 -14.33 5.27 -1.06
N CYS A 93 -13.48 4.29 -1.31
CA CYS A 93 -13.89 2.94 -1.67
C CYS A 93 -14.79 2.31 -0.60
N PHE A 94 -14.32 2.30 0.64
CA PHE A 94 -15.03 1.63 1.72
C PHE A 94 -16.21 2.42 2.27
N SER A 95 -16.18 3.74 2.18
CA SER A 95 -17.32 4.56 2.64
C SER A 95 -18.58 4.34 1.79
N GLY A 96 -18.40 3.93 0.55
CA GLY A 96 -19.53 3.65 -0.36
C GLY A 96 -20.00 2.21 -0.36
N ILE A 97 -19.38 1.33 0.41
CA ILE A 97 -19.73 -0.10 0.43
C ILE A 97 -21.15 -0.30 1.03
N GLY A 98 -21.92 -1.19 0.42
CA GLY A 98 -23.27 -1.55 0.88
C GLY A 98 -24.39 -0.69 0.35
N ARG A 99 -24.10 0.31 -0.49
CA ARG A 99 -25.11 1.20 -1.06
C ARG A 99 -25.66 0.72 -2.39
N ALA A 100 -24.97 -0.18 -3.05
CA ALA A 100 -25.33 -0.66 -4.36
C ALA A 100 -25.63 -2.16 -4.35
N GLU A 101 -26.26 -2.66 -5.41
CA GLU A 101 -26.46 -4.09 -5.59
C GLU A 101 -25.12 -4.82 -5.72
N ALA A 102 -25.15 -6.14 -5.45
CA ALA A 102 -23.93 -6.96 -5.46
C ALA A 102 -23.14 -6.83 -6.76
N GLY A 103 -23.81 -6.86 -7.92
CA GLY A 103 -23.14 -6.72 -9.20
C GLY A 103 -22.46 -5.37 -9.39
N GLN A 104 -23.14 -4.30 -9.00
CA GLN A 104 -22.58 -2.95 -9.06
C GLN A 104 -21.42 -2.76 -8.06
N GLU A 105 -21.55 -3.34 -6.86
CA GLU A 105 -20.48 -3.33 -5.87
C GLU A 105 -19.23 -4.05 -6.39
N CYS A 106 -19.40 -5.20 -7.03
CA CYS A 106 -18.28 -5.93 -7.63
C CYS A 106 -17.59 -5.12 -8.72
N GLN A 107 -18.33 -4.43 -9.57
CA GLN A 107 -17.78 -3.55 -10.60
C GLN A 107 -17.01 -2.37 -9.98
N ARG A 108 -17.59 -1.77 -8.96
CA ARG A 108 -16.96 -0.66 -8.23
C ARG A 108 -15.69 -1.10 -7.56
N LEU A 109 -15.69 -2.24 -6.89
CA LEU A 109 -14.50 -2.81 -6.27
C LEU A 109 -13.43 -3.16 -7.29
N THR A 110 -13.83 -3.67 -8.47
CA THR A 110 -12.88 -3.92 -9.57
C THR A 110 -12.21 -2.64 -10.03
N PHE A 111 -12.95 -1.55 -10.13
CA PHE A 111 -12.38 -0.24 -10.47
C PHE A 111 -11.31 0.19 -9.45
N TYR A 112 -11.61 0.06 -8.16
CA TYR A 112 -10.64 0.41 -7.12
C TYR A 112 -9.45 -0.55 -7.07
N GLN A 113 -9.66 -1.84 -7.35
CA GLN A 113 -8.56 -2.79 -7.49
C GLN A 113 -7.58 -2.37 -8.58
N GLU A 114 -8.10 -1.96 -9.74
CA GLU A 114 -7.25 -1.48 -10.83
C GLU A 114 -6.49 -0.22 -10.44
N ARG A 115 -7.14 0.67 -9.72
CA ARG A 115 -6.52 1.88 -9.21
C ARG A 115 -5.36 1.58 -8.26
N PHE A 116 -5.56 0.66 -7.33
CA PHE A 116 -4.52 0.24 -6.40
C PHE A 116 -3.41 -0.55 -7.09
N ARG A 117 -3.71 -1.28 -8.15
CA ARG A 117 -2.67 -1.92 -8.97
C ARG A 117 -1.75 -0.89 -9.63
N VAL A 118 -2.32 0.21 -10.10
CA VAL A 118 -1.53 1.32 -10.65
C VAL A 118 -0.64 1.92 -9.56
N PHE A 119 -1.18 2.17 -8.38
CA PHE A 119 -0.41 2.67 -7.25
C PHE A 119 0.73 1.70 -6.89
N LEU A 120 0.45 0.42 -6.84
CA LEU A 120 1.44 -0.61 -6.54
C LEU A 120 2.56 -0.62 -7.60
N ARG A 121 2.21 -0.55 -8.86
CA ARG A 121 3.18 -0.50 -9.96
C ARG A 121 4.08 0.72 -9.84
N GLN A 122 3.51 1.88 -9.57
CA GLN A 122 4.29 3.10 -9.37
C GLN A 122 5.21 2.99 -8.16
N ALA A 123 4.75 2.37 -7.07
CA ALA A 123 5.55 2.16 -5.87
C ALA A 123 6.71 1.19 -6.14
N GLU A 124 6.47 0.14 -6.91
CA GLU A 124 7.51 -0.82 -7.32
C GLU A 124 8.57 -0.15 -8.19
N GLU A 125 8.16 0.68 -9.13
CA GLU A 125 9.07 1.46 -9.96
C GLU A 125 9.96 2.39 -9.12
N ARG A 126 9.38 3.08 -8.16
CA ARG A 126 10.14 3.91 -7.22
C ARG A 126 11.11 3.10 -6.39
N ARG A 127 10.71 1.93 -5.95
CA ARG A 127 11.57 1.02 -5.20
C ARG A 127 12.76 0.57 -6.04
N CYS A 128 12.52 0.23 -7.29
CA CYS A 128 13.59 -0.13 -8.22
C CYS A 128 14.58 1.02 -8.40
N LEU A 129 14.10 2.26 -8.49
CA LEU A 129 14.96 3.43 -8.59
C LEU A 129 15.79 3.67 -7.34
N LEU A 130 15.27 3.33 -6.16
CA LEU A 130 16.00 3.46 -4.89
C LEU A 130 17.07 2.38 -4.72
N TYR A 131 16.79 1.15 -5.15
CA TYR A 131 17.73 0.03 -5.00
C TYR A 131 18.73 -0.08 -6.14
N THR A 132 18.31 0.24 -7.35
CA THR A 132 19.22 0.31 -8.47
C THR A 132 19.72 1.74 -8.58
N SER A 133 20.99 1.93 -8.28
CA SER A 133 21.68 3.17 -8.64
C SER A 133 21.29 3.52 -10.07
N PRO A 134 20.94 4.77 -10.37
CA PRO A 134 20.52 5.14 -11.72
C PRO A 134 21.62 4.77 -12.70
N SER A 135 21.45 3.63 -13.31
CA SER A 135 22.32 3.22 -14.40
C SER A 135 22.06 4.17 -15.56
N PRO A 136 23.08 4.80 -16.11
CA PRO A 136 22.89 5.65 -17.28
C PRO A 136 22.42 4.87 -18.50
N ARG A 137 22.37 3.55 -18.40
CA ARG A 137 21.81 2.70 -19.43
C ARG A 137 20.49 2.12 -18.97
N ASP A 138 19.45 2.76 -19.39
CA ASP A 138 18.15 2.13 -19.36
C ASP A 138 17.96 1.36 -20.67
N PRO A 139 17.81 0.02 -20.64
CA PRO A 139 17.61 -0.74 -21.87
C PRO A 139 16.31 -0.37 -22.59
N LYS A 140 15.41 0.30 -21.94
CA LYS A 140 14.17 0.80 -22.55
C LYS A 140 14.39 2.05 -23.40
N THR A 141 15.42 2.81 -23.11
CA THR A 141 15.72 4.04 -23.85
C THR A 141 16.63 3.81 -25.03
N SER A 142 17.21 2.62 -25.16
CA SER A 142 18.05 2.28 -26.28
C SER A 142 17.27 1.92 -27.54
N ARG A 143 15.98 2.10 -27.54
CA ARG A 143 15.13 1.87 -28.71
C ARG A 143 14.37 3.11 -29.09
#